data_c9458dc928b6d7f4470d2394c76ee846
#
_entry.id   c9458dc928b6d7f4470d2394c76ee846
#
_cell.length_a   1.000
_cell.length_b   1.000
_cell.length_c   1.000
_cell.angle_alpha   90.00
_cell.angle_beta   90.00
_cell.angle_gamma   90.00
#
_symmetry.space_group_name_H-M   'P 1'
#
loop_
_entity.id
_entity.type
_entity.pdbx_description
1 polymer ?
#
loop_
_entity_poly.entity_id
_entity_poly.type
_entity_poly.pdbx_seq_one_letter_code
_entity_poly.pdbx_strand_id
1 'polypeptide(L)'
;LIGDRYEVYSLDIKDKEFPVDIRNFFYFEEEFDTVIHLAALVNVSRSTYYPDEYFDTNVNGTRNVLKTLKYKNFILASTGSAAGMLSPYGISKRMAELIVENYCKEKNIDYTIFRFYNVTGSDGIEPTNPDGLFASLMRAEKEGTFYLYGDKYNTKDGSCIRDYTHVNEICSALIKAIEKPANKLENLGHGIGTSVKEMIEIYKRVNNCNFNVEVKPGRPGDLEVSVLKDISSYMTKSYTIDELMKRYG
;
A
#
# COMPACT_ATOMS: atom_id res chain seq x y z
N LEU A 1 -16.39 8.36 -0.01
CA LEU A 1 -15.60 9.51 -0.50
C LEU A 1 -15.72 9.74 -2.02
N ILE A 2 -15.90 8.71 -2.82
CA ILE A 2 -15.92 8.80 -4.30
C ILE A 2 -17.34 8.67 -4.85
N GLY A 3 -18.19 7.81 -4.26
CA GLY A 3 -19.48 7.40 -4.82
C GLY A 3 -20.50 8.49 -5.13
N ASP A 4 -20.40 9.65 -4.48
CA ASP A 4 -21.34 10.77 -4.73
C ASP A 4 -20.93 11.66 -5.93
N ARG A 5 -19.67 11.53 -6.40
CA ARG A 5 -19.12 12.35 -7.49
C ARG A 5 -18.72 11.58 -8.74
N TYR A 6 -18.55 10.28 -8.62
CA TYR A 6 -18.07 9.42 -9.69
C TYR A 6 -18.90 8.14 -9.77
N GLU A 7 -19.14 7.65 -10.98
CA GLU A 7 -19.60 6.30 -11.20
C GLU A 7 -18.41 5.35 -11.08
N VAL A 8 -18.50 4.37 -10.15
CA VAL A 8 -17.37 3.52 -9.77
C VAL A 8 -17.65 2.07 -10.14
N TYR A 9 -16.78 1.49 -10.95
CA TYR A 9 -16.76 0.07 -11.28
C TYR A 9 -15.63 -0.61 -10.53
N SER A 10 -15.91 -1.76 -9.92
CA SER A 10 -14.91 -2.57 -9.21
C SER A 10 -14.65 -3.85 -9.98
N LEU A 11 -13.38 -4.15 -10.23
CA LEU A 11 -12.91 -5.43 -10.79
C LEU A 11 -11.97 -6.08 -9.77
N ASP A 12 -12.34 -7.25 -9.25
CA ASP A 12 -11.55 -7.99 -8.26
C ASP A 12 -11.68 -9.50 -8.50
N ILE A 13 -10.63 -10.25 -8.18
CA ILE A 13 -10.65 -11.72 -8.26
C ILE A 13 -11.65 -12.35 -7.28
N LYS A 14 -12.03 -11.61 -6.22
CA LYS A 14 -12.99 -12.03 -5.19
C LYS A 14 -14.40 -11.51 -5.45
N ASP A 15 -14.60 -10.74 -6.52
CA ASP A 15 -15.94 -10.31 -6.89
C ASP A 15 -16.83 -11.52 -7.13
N LYS A 16 -18.08 -11.48 -6.64
CA LYS A 16 -18.99 -12.63 -6.71
C LYS A 16 -19.74 -12.72 -8.04
N GLU A 17 -19.95 -11.58 -8.68
CA GLU A 17 -20.73 -11.50 -9.93
C GLU A 17 -19.80 -11.56 -11.15
N PHE A 18 -18.69 -10.82 -11.09
CA PHE A 18 -17.73 -10.70 -12.20
C PHE A 18 -16.27 -10.83 -11.69
N PRO A 19 -15.84 -12.04 -11.26
CA PRO A 19 -14.47 -12.24 -10.80
C PRO A 19 -13.48 -12.03 -11.96
N VAL A 20 -12.56 -11.10 -11.79
CA VAL A 20 -11.50 -10.80 -12.77
C VAL A 20 -10.15 -11.12 -12.19
N ASP A 21 -9.48 -12.11 -12.77
CA ASP A 21 -8.07 -12.37 -12.53
C ASP A 21 -7.24 -11.65 -13.60
N ILE A 22 -6.54 -10.60 -13.19
CA ILE A 22 -5.74 -9.76 -14.10
C ILE A 22 -4.59 -10.50 -14.79
N ARG A 23 -4.19 -11.69 -14.31
CA ARG A 23 -3.19 -12.56 -14.97
C ARG A 23 -3.71 -13.18 -16.26
N ASN A 24 -5.03 -13.35 -16.35
CA ASN A 24 -5.71 -13.93 -17.49
C ASN A 24 -6.22 -12.84 -18.45
N PHE A 25 -6.61 -13.28 -19.65
CA PHE A 25 -7.32 -12.40 -20.56
C PHE A 25 -8.73 -12.12 -20.02
N PHE A 26 -9.12 -10.85 -20.04
CA PHE A 26 -10.48 -10.40 -19.76
C PHE A 26 -10.87 -9.32 -20.77
N TYR A 27 -12.15 -9.03 -20.90
CA TYR A 27 -12.67 -8.06 -21.84
C TYR A 27 -13.65 -7.12 -21.17
N PHE A 28 -13.56 -5.84 -21.50
CA PHE A 28 -14.45 -4.80 -21.03
C PHE A 28 -14.69 -3.82 -22.18
N GLU A 29 -15.97 -3.51 -22.47
CA GLU A 29 -16.32 -2.62 -23.60
C GLU A 29 -16.25 -1.15 -23.23
N GLU A 30 -16.53 -0.85 -21.98
CA GLU A 30 -16.62 0.49 -21.44
C GLU A 30 -15.31 1.25 -21.55
N GLU A 31 -15.42 2.56 -21.73
CA GLU A 31 -14.31 3.50 -21.63
C GLU A 31 -14.40 4.25 -20.30
N PHE A 32 -13.31 4.31 -19.57
CA PHE A 32 -13.22 4.95 -18.27
C PHE A 32 -12.47 6.28 -18.36
N ASP A 33 -12.87 7.28 -17.57
CA ASP A 33 -12.05 8.48 -17.42
C ASP A 33 -10.76 8.17 -16.67
N THR A 34 -10.84 7.35 -15.61
CA THR A 34 -9.67 6.95 -14.84
C THR A 34 -9.73 5.48 -14.43
N VAL A 35 -8.62 4.78 -14.58
CA VAL A 35 -8.38 3.46 -14.00
C VAL A 35 -7.45 3.62 -12.79
N ILE A 36 -7.88 3.14 -11.61
CA ILE A 36 -7.05 3.04 -10.41
C ILE A 36 -6.65 1.58 -10.22
N HIS A 37 -5.40 1.25 -10.50
CA HIS A 37 -4.89 -0.12 -10.42
C HIS A 37 -4.29 -0.42 -9.05
N LEU A 38 -5.08 -1.06 -8.19
CA LEU A 38 -4.70 -1.48 -6.84
C LEU A 38 -4.34 -2.97 -6.75
N ALA A 39 -4.81 -3.78 -7.71
CA ALA A 39 -4.64 -5.23 -7.68
C ALA A 39 -3.17 -5.64 -7.73
N ALA A 40 -2.69 -6.32 -6.70
CA ALA A 40 -1.31 -6.79 -6.59
C ALA A 40 -1.14 -7.82 -5.48
N LEU A 41 -0.08 -8.64 -5.55
CA LEU A 41 0.46 -9.36 -4.41
C LEU A 41 1.44 -8.45 -3.65
N VAL A 42 1.29 -8.30 -2.32
CA VAL A 42 1.96 -7.26 -1.54
C VAL A 42 2.86 -7.77 -0.39
N ASN A 43 2.85 -9.05 -0.07
CA ASN A 43 3.62 -9.59 1.06
C ASN A 43 5.09 -9.79 0.69
N VAL A 44 6.00 -8.98 1.29
CA VAL A 44 7.44 -8.99 1.02
C VAL A 44 8.07 -10.36 1.32
N SER A 45 7.83 -10.91 2.51
CA SER A 45 8.39 -12.21 2.89
C SER A 45 7.92 -13.34 1.98
N ARG A 46 6.62 -13.42 1.67
CA ARG A 46 6.08 -14.45 0.77
C ARG A 46 6.70 -14.36 -0.62
N SER A 47 7.02 -13.16 -1.09
CA SER A 47 7.63 -12.97 -2.41
C SER A 47 8.99 -13.67 -2.56
N THR A 48 9.74 -13.88 -1.47
CA THR A 48 11.03 -14.57 -1.52
C THR A 48 10.89 -16.09 -1.73
N TYR A 49 9.75 -16.65 -1.35
CA TYR A 49 9.44 -18.07 -1.53
C TYR A 49 8.70 -18.37 -2.84
N TYR A 50 7.92 -17.40 -3.32
CA TYR A 50 7.07 -17.57 -4.52
C TYR A 50 7.25 -16.38 -5.49
N PRO A 51 8.47 -16.12 -5.98
CA PRO A 51 8.75 -14.93 -6.80
C PRO A 51 7.94 -14.89 -8.11
N ASP A 52 7.74 -16.03 -8.76
CA ASP A 52 7.04 -16.12 -10.04
C ASP A 52 5.57 -15.64 -9.94
N GLU A 53 4.89 -15.94 -8.83
CA GLU A 53 3.53 -15.44 -8.59
C GLU A 53 3.48 -13.91 -8.58
N TYR A 54 4.53 -13.27 -8.01
CA TYR A 54 4.62 -11.82 -7.94
C TYR A 54 4.92 -11.19 -9.28
N PHE A 55 5.79 -11.79 -10.08
CA PHE A 55 6.04 -11.32 -11.45
C PHE A 55 4.82 -11.52 -12.33
N ASP A 56 4.15 -12.65 -12.23
CA ASP A 56 2.96 -12.90 -13.02
C ASP A 56 1.82 -11.94 -12.66
N THR A 57 1.53 -11.77 -11.37
CA THR A 57 0.44 -10.88 -10.93
C THR A 57 0.80 -9.41 -11.11
N ASN A 58 1.94 -8.97 -10.57
CA ASN A 58 2.25 -7.54 -10.49
C ASN A 58 2.79 -6.96 -11.82
N VAL A 59 3.41 -7.78 -12.67
CA VAL A 59 4.00 -7.33 -13.94
C VAL A 59 3.07 -7.69 -15.10
N ASN A 60 2.81 -8.98 -15.33
CA ASN A 60 1.96 -9.43 -16.42
C ASN A 60 0.52 -8.96 -16.22
N GLY A 61 -0.01 -9.06 -14.99
CA GLY A 61 -1.33 -8.54 -14.64
C GLY A 61 -1.47 -7.05 -14.92
N THR A 62 -0.51 -6.21 -14.48
CA THR A 62 -0.51 -4.77 -14.80
C THR A 62 -0.51 -4.53 -16.31
N ARG A 63 0.32 -5.27 -17.06
CA ARG A 63 0.37 -5.17 -18.53
C ARG A 63 -0.96 -5.56 -19.17
N ASN A 64 -1.65 -6.57 -18.65
CA ASN A 64 -2.96 -6.97 -19.15
C ASN A 64 -4.00 -5.86 -18.91
N VAL A 65 -4.05 -5.28 -17.71
CA VAL A 65 -4.95 -4.16 -17.38
C VAL A 65 -4.72 -2.98 -18.34
N LEU A 66 -3.46 -2.56 -18.54
CA LEU A 66 -3.09 -1.48 -19.44
C LEU A 66 -3.60 -1.69 -20.89
N LYS A 67 -3.59 -2.94 -21.36
CA LYS A 67 -3.96 -3.27 -22.75
C LYS A 67 -5.43 -3.55 -22.96
N THR A 68 -6.10 -4.03 -21.92
CA THR A 68 -7.51 -4.49 -22.03
C THR A 68 -8.51 -3.36 -21.81
N LEU A 69 -8.26 -2.51 -20.81
CA LEU A 69 -9.17 -1.41 -20.51
C LEU A 69 -8.89 -0.20 -21.42
N LYS A 70 -9.95 0.56 -21.72
CA LYS A 70 -9.89 1.85 -22.41
C LYS A 70 -10.02 2.95 -21.36
N TYR A 71 -9.10 3.91 -21.30
CA TYR A 71 -9.09 4.97 -20.30
C TYR A 71 -8.27 6.19 -20.73
N LYS A 72 -8.51 7.33 -20.09
CA LYS A 72 -7.79 8.59 -20.31
C LYS A 72 -6.68 8.84 -19.30
N ASN A 73 -6.83 8.31 -18.06
CA ASN A 73 -5.90 8.47 -16.95
C ASN A 73 -5.67 7.14 -16.24
N PHE A 74 -4.42 6.83 -15.88
CA PHE A 74 -4.05 5.60 -15.20
C PHE A 74 -3.31 5.89 -13.89
N ILE A 75 -3.85 5.44 -12.77
CA ILE A 75 -3.24 5.58 -11.45
C ILE A 75 -2.74 4.21 -10.98
N LEU A 76 -1.43 4.07 -10.78
CA LEU A 76 -0.82 2.85 -10.26
C LEU A 76 -0.52 2.99 -8.76
N ALA A 77 -1.06 2.09 -7.96
CA ALA A 77 -0.60 1.87 -6.60
C ALA A 77 0.73 1.10 -6.62
N SER A 78 1.82 1.74 -6.20
CA SER A 78 3.14 1.16 -6.02
C SER A 78 3.57 1.22 -4.55
N THR A 79 4.83 1.04 -4.26
CA THR A 79 5.38 0.90 -2.90
C THR A 79 6.75 1.55 -2.77
N GLY A 80 7.09 2.05 -1.58
CA GLY A 80 8.45 2.47 -1.24
C GLY A 80 9.49 1.37 -1.45
N SER A 81 9.10 0.09 -1.31
CA SER A 81 9.99 -1.07 -1.56
C SER A 81 10.48 -1.17 -3.01
N ALA A 82 9.77 -0.56 -3.96
CA ALA A 82 10.17 -0.51 -5.37
C ALA A 82 11.43 0.36 -5.59
N ALA A 83 11.73 1.28 -4.69
CA ALA A 83 12.94 2.11 -4.77
C ALA A 83 14.22 1.31 -4.49
N GLY A 84 14.17 0.42 -3.49
CA GLY A 84 15.33 -0.39 -3.08
C GLY A 84 15.50 -1.70 -3.86
N MET A 85 14.43 -2.23 -4.43
CA MET A 85 14.42 -3.51 -5.17
C MET A 85 15.06 -4.70 -4.42
N LEU A 86 14.91 -4.75 -3.10
CA LEU A 86 15.57 -5.75 -2.23
C LEU A 86 14.80 -7.07 -2.11
N SER A 87 13.64 -7.17 -2.76
CA SER A 87 12.81 -8.38 -2.74
C SER A 87 12.11 -8.56 -4.09
N PRO A 88 11.68 -9.78 -4.44
CA PRO A 88 10.88 -10.01 -5.65
C PRO A 88 9.62 -9.13 -5.71
N TYR A 89 8.96 -8.86 -4.57
CA TYR A 89 7.88 -7.88 -4.49
C TYR A 89 8.33 -6.49 -4.95
N GLY A 90 9.40 -5.94 -4.36
CA GLY A 90 9.92 -4.62 -4.71
C GLY A 90 10.33 -4.53 -6.19
N ILE A 91 11.00 -5.58 -6.69
CA ILE A 91 11.40 -5.69 -8.10
C ILE A 91 10.17 -5.72 -9.01
N SER A 92 9.16 -6.56 -8.73
CA SER A 92 7.95 -6.67 -9.55
C SER A 92 7.17 -5.35 -9.61
N LYS A 93 7.06 -4.62 -8.49
CA LYS A 93 6.43 -3.30 -8.45
C LYS A 93 7.23 -2.27 -9.24
N ARG A 94 8.57 -2.28 -9.16
CA ARG A 94 9.41 -1.41 -9.99
C ARG A 94 9.25 -1.69 -11.49
N MET A 95 9.16 -2.94 -11.88
CA MET A 95 8.89 -3.33 -13.28
C MET A 95 7.51 -2.81 -13.72
N ALA A 96 6.49 -2.94 -12.89
CA ALA A 96 5.15 -2.39 -13.16
C ALA A 96 5.18 -0.86 -13.35
N GLU A 97 5.94 -0.12 -12.51
CA GLU A 97 6.12 1.33 -12.66
C GLU A 97 6.69 1.69 -14.04
N LEU A 98 7.77 1.00 -14.46
CA LEU A 98 8.41 1.24 -15.76
C LEU A 98 7.49 0.93 -16.93
N ILE A 99 6.70 -0.14 -16.84
CA ILE A 99 5.73 -0.52 -17.87
C ILE A 99 4.63 0.54 -18.01
N VAL A 100 4.05 0.98 -16.87
CA VAL A 100 3.01 2.02 -16.87
C VAL A 100 3.54 3.32 -17.44
N GLU A 101 4.69 3.79 -16.97
CA GLU A 101 5.31 5.02 -17.44
C GLU A 101 5.57 4.99 -18.96
N ASN A 102 6.17 3.91 -19.45
CA ASN A 102 6.48 3.77 -20.87
C ASN A 102 5.22 3.68 -21.72
N TYR A 103 4.27 2.80 -21.33
CA TYR A 103 3.03 2.59 -22.06
C TYR A 103 2.18 3.86 -22.15
N CYS A 104 2.00 4.57 -21.03
CA CYS A 104 1.20 5.80 -21.01
C CYS A 104 1.85 6.92 -21.83
N LYS A 105 3.17 7.08 -21.76
CA LYS A 105 3.91 8.04 -22.60
C LYS A 105 3.77 7.73 -24.09
N GLU A 106 3.93 6.45 -24.48
CA GLU A 106 3.79 6.03 -25.89
C GLU A 106 2.36 6.29 -26.42
N LYS A 107 1.34 6.06 -25.61
CA LYS A 107 -0.07 6.21 -25.99
C LYS A 107 -0.64 7.61 -25.74
N ASN A 108 0.16 8.52 -25.18
CA ASN A 108 -0.28 9.86 -24.76
C ASN A 108 -1.47 9.83 -23.80
N ILE A 109 -1.39 8.93 -22.80
CA ILE A 109 -2.36 8.75 -21.73
C ILE A 109 -1.81 9.40 -20.47
N ASP A 110 -2.63 10.14 -19.74
CA ASP A 110 -2.26 10.68 -18.44
C ASP A 110 -2.02 9.57 -17.41
N TYR A 111 -1.06 9.76 -16.50
CA TYR A 111 -0.80 8.78 -15.47
C TYR A 111 -0.26 9.38 -14.18
N THR A 112 -0.44 8.65 -13.07
CA THR A 112 0.22 8.93 -11.80
C THR A 112 0.62 7.61 -11.14
N ILE A 113 1.88 7.49 -10.75
CA ILE A 113 2.38 6.33 -10.02
C ILE A 113 2.61 6.75 -8.58
N PHE A 114 1.88 6.16 -7.65
CA PHE A 114 2.03 6.43 -6.22
C PHE A 114 2.78 5.31 -5.52
N ARG A 115 3.92 5.61 -4.91
CA ARG A 115 4.59 4.74 -3.95
C ARG A 115 4.03 4.99 -2.56
N PHE A 116 3.28 4.03 -2.04
CA PHE A 116 2.83 4.04 -0.66
C PHE A 116 3.95 3.56 0.26
N TYR A 117 4.02 4.14 1.44
CA TYR A 117 4.85 3.65 2.54
C TYR A 117 4.01 2.78 3.48
N ASN A 118 3.96 3.04 4.78
CA ASN A 118 3.18 2.18 5.67
C ASN A 118 1.78 2.76 5.88
N VAL A 119 0.84 2.29 5.06
CA VAL A 119 -0.56 2.67 5.19
C VAL A 119 -1.14 1.99 6.43
N THR A 120 -1.82 2.77 7.27
CA THR A 120 -2.43 2.33 8.53
C THR A 120 -3.73 3.07 8.79
N GLY A 121 -4.34 2.82 9.95
CA GLY A 121 -5.62 3.40 10.29
C GLY A 121 -6.79 2.63 9.68
N SER A 122 -7.98 2.95 10.17
CA SER A 122 -9.23 2.38 9.70
C SER A 122 -10.32 3.44 9.78
N ASP A 123 -11.24 3.40 8.85
CA ASP A 123 -12.45 4.23 8.83
C ASP A 123 -13.68 3.35 9.14
N GLY A 124 -13.62 2.59 10.24
CA GLY A 124 -14.64 1.62 10.62
C GLY A 124 -14.61 0.30 9.83
N ILE A 125 -13.63 0.11 8.94
CA ILE A 125 -13.49 -1.11 8.13
C ILE A 125 -12.32 -1.94 8.69
N GLU A 126 -12.53 -3.23 8.89
CA GLU A 126 -11.45 -4.13 9.33
C GLU A 126 -10.32 -4.19 8.28
N PRO A 127 -9.04 -4.15 8.71
CA PRO A 127 -7.91 -4.24 7.81
C PRO A 127 -7.92 -5.57 7.04
N THR A 128 -7.86 -5.50 5.71
CA THR A 128 -7.84 -6.70 4.85
C THR A 128 -6.47 -7.37 4.78
N ASN A 129 -5.39 -6.65 5.12
CA ASN A 129 -4.05 -7.23 5.21
C ASN A 129 -3.76 -7.70 6.63
N PRO A 130 -3.80 -9.02 6.92
CA PRO A 130 -3.61 -9.55 8.27
C PRO A 130 -2.17 -9.35 8.79
N ASP A 131 -1.20 -9.12 7.92
CA ASP A 131 0.21 -8.93 8.27
C ASP A 131 0.59 -7.46 8.50
N GLY A 132 -0.34 -6.54 8.28
CA GLY A 132 -0.15 -5.12 8.58
C GLY A 132 -0.01 -4.85 10.08
N LEU A 133 0.73 -3.80 10.46
CA LEU A 133 0.96 -3.47 11.87
C LEU A 133 -0.36 -3.29 12.63
N PHE A 134 -1.29 -2.50 12.08
CA PHE A 134 -2.56 -2.21 12.75
C PHE A 134 -3.41 -3.47 12.96
N ALA A 135 -3.54 -4.32 11.93
CA ALA A 135 -4.24 -5.61 12.04
C ALA A 135 -3.58 -6.55 13.07
N SER A 136 -2.24 -6.56 13.11
CA SER A 136 -1.48 -7.35 14.09
C SER A 136 -1.68 -6.85 15.52
N LEU A 137 -1.81 -5.54 15.73
CA LEU A 137 -2.11 -4.94 17.04
C LEU A 137 -3.55 -5.26 17.48
N MET A 138 -4.54 -5.15 16.58
CA MET A 138 -5.92 -5.55 16.86
C MET A 138 -6.03 -7.03 17.24
N ARG A 139 -5.28 -7.88 16.56
CA ARG A 139 -5.21 -9.31 16.88
C ARG A 139 -4.57 -9.55 18.24
N ALA A 140 -3.44 -8.87 18.52
CA ALA A 140 -2.75 -8.99 19.80
C ALA A 140 -3.61 -8.58 20.99
N GLU A 141 -4.46 -7.58 20.83
CA GLU A 141 -5.43 -7.18 21.86
C GLU A 141 -6.43 -8.30 22.15
N LYS A 142 -6.89 -9.05 21.13
CA LYS A 142 -7.82 -10.18 21.29
C LYS A 142 -7.12 -11.44 21.85
N GLU A 143 -5.89 -11.71 21.38
CA GLU A 143 -5.15 -12.95 21.68
C GLU A 143 -4.17 -12.81 22.86
N GLY A 144 -3.93 -11.60 23.35
CA GLY A 144 -3.08 -11.30 24.49
C GLY A 144 -1.58 -11.18 24.16
N THR A 145 -1.14 -11.38 22.89
CA THR A 145 0.28 -11.37 22.54
C THR A 145 0.53 -10.74 21.16
N PHE A 146 1.46 -9.79 21.12
CA PHE A 146 2.02 -9.22 19.89
C PHE A 146 3.40 -9.83 19.59
N TYR A 147 3.65 -10.21 18.35
CA TYR A 147 4.95 -10.70 17.91
C TYR A 147 5.74 -9.59 17.22
N LEU A 148 6.80 -9.11 17.92
CA LEU A 148 7.74 -8.13 17.38
C LEU A 148 8.86 -8.84 16.60
N TYR A 149 8.96 -8.59 15.32
CA TYR A 149 9.98 -9.20 14.46
C TYR A 149 11.24 -8.33 14.41
N GLY A 150 12.29 -8.75 15.13
CA GLY A 150 13.57 -8.05 15.25
C GLY A 150 13.53 -6.89 16.27
N ASP A 151 14.53 -6.90 17.16
CA ASP A 151 14.72 -5.87 18.19
C ASP A 151 16.19 -5.41 18.31
N LYS A 152 17.01 -5.76 17.31
CA LYS A 152 18.45 -5.48 17.26
C LYS A 152 18.88 -4.68 16.03
N TYR A 153 17.93 -3.97 15.41
CA TYR A 153 18.24 -3.05 14.32
C TYR A 153 19.01 -1.83 14.84
N ASN A 154 19.81 -1.21 13.99
CA ASN A 154 20.55 0.01 14.33
C ASN A 154 19.62 1.24 14.36
N THR A 155 18.71 1.25 15.33
CA THR A 155 17.69 2.28 15.56
C THR A 155 17.64 2.62 17.05
N LYS A 156 16.95 3.71 17.42
CA LYS A 156 16.93 4.21 18.81
C LYS A 156 16.43 3.20 19.86
N ASP A 157 15.58 2.26 19.47
CA ASP A 157 14.97 1.26 20.36
C ASP A 157 15.14 -0.18 19.88
N GLY A 158 15.92 -0.37 18.82
CA GLY A 158 16.21 -1.65 18.21
C GLY A 158 15.11 -2.19 17.29
N SER A 159 13.95 -1.56 17.21
CA SER A 159 12.88 -1.96 16.27
C SER A 159 12.92 -1.14 14.98
N CYS A 160 12.27 -1.64 13.92
CA CYS A 160 12.19 -0.94 12.64
C CYS A 160 11.51 0.42 12.77
N ILE A 161 11.98 1.41 12.01
CA ILE A 161 11.36 2.74 11.89
C ILE A 161 10.63 2.84 10.55
N ARG A 162 9.39 3.32 10.58
CA ARG A 162 8.50 3.43 9.40
C ARG A 162 7.84 4.80 9.34
N ASP A 163 7.49 5.20 8.13
CA ASP A 163 6.66 6.36 7.82
C ASP A 163 5.21 5.89 7.68
N TYR A 164 4.36 6.27 8.63
CA TYR A 164 2.97 5.83 8.69
C TYR A 164 2.03 6.92 8.16
N THR A 165 1.07 6.51 7.34
CA THR A 165 0.09 7.39 6.69
C THR A 165 -1.31 6.81 6.86
N HIS A 166 -2.30 7.64 7.17
CA HIS A 166 -3.69 7.18 7.28
C HIS A 166 -4.27 6.83 5.90
N VAL A 167 -5.05 5.75 5.85
CA VAL A 167 -5.67 5.29 4.59
C VAL A 167 -6.49 6.38 3.91
N ASN A 168 -7.19 7.24 4.66
CA ASN A 168 -7.98 8.35 4.12
C ASN A 168 -7.11 9.44 3.46
N GLU A 169 -5.87 9.63 3.91
CA GLU A 169 -4.93 10.54 3.26
C GLU A 169 -4.48 9.99 1.90
N ILE A 170 -4.26 8.67 1.83
CA ILE A 170 -4.00 7.98 0.56
C ILE A 170 -5.19 8.10 -0.39
N CYS A 171 -6.42 7.84 0.10
CA CYS A 171 -7.64 8.01 -0.70
C CYS A 171 -7.79 9.45 -1.22
N SER A 172 -7.49 10.44 -0.38
CA SER A 172 -7.53 11.86 -0.79
C SER A 172 -6.50 12.17 -1.88
N ALA A 173 -5.30 11.58 -1.81
CA ALA A 173 -4.28 11.73 -2.85
C ALA A 173 -4.72 11.08 -4.18
N LEU A 174 -5.33 9.89 -4.12
CA LEU A 174 -5.90 9.22 -5.31
C LEU A 174 -6.97 10.09 -5.97
N ILE A 175 -7.91 10.66 -5.19
CA ILE A 175 -8.96 11.56 -5.69
C ILE A 175 -8.35 12.79 -6.38
N LYS A 176 -7.35 13.42 -5.77
CA LYS A 176 -6.66 14.56 -6.41
C LYS A 176 -6.01 14.16 -7.74
N ALA A 177 -5.49 12.94 -7.87
CA ALA A 177 -4.86 12.47 -9.11
C ALA A 177 -5.89 12.09 -10.20
N ILE A 178 -7.14 11.78 -9.85
CA ILE A 178 -8.24 11.69 -10.83
C ILE A 178 -8.44 13.03 -11.52
N GLU A 179 -8.49 14.12 -10.73
CA GLU A 179 -8.77 15.47 -11.21
C GLU A 179 -7.53 16.11 -11.87
N LYS A 180 -6.36 15.81 -11.37
CA LYS A 180 -5.08 16.39 -11.84
C LYS A 180 -3.97 15.35 -11.83
N PRO A 181 -3.76 14.63 -12.94
CA PRO A 181 -2.66 13.67 -13.09
C PRO A 181 -1.29 14.33 -12.96
N ALA A 182 -0.33 13.63 -12.34
CA ALA A 182 1.04 14.14 -12.18
C ALA A 182 1.91 13.92 -13.42
N ASN A 183 1.61 12.94 -14.23
CA ASN A 183 2.43 12.42 -15.34
C ASN A 183 3.85 12.02 -14.89
N LYS A 184 3.96 11.53 -13.66
CA LYS A 184 5.20 11.07 -13.02
C LYS A 184 4.93 10.16 -11.83
N LEU A 185 6.03 9.72 -11.22
CA LEU A 185 6.03 9.01 -9.94
C LEU A 185 6.03 10.02 -8.78
N GLU A 186 5.17 9.75 -7.79
CA GLU A 186 5.03 10.50 -6.54
C GLU A 186 5.11 9.55 -5.33
N ASN A 187 5.77 9.98 -4.27
CA ASN A 187 5.85 9.21 -3.03
C ASN A 187 4.83 9.73 -2.02
N LEU A 188 4.02 8.85 -1.43
CA LEU A 188 3.03 9.21 -0.42
C LEU A 188 3.47 8.76 0.97
N GLY A 189 3.79 9.72 1.81
CA GLY A 189 4.23 9.60 3.19
C GLY A 189 4.38 10.97 3.82
N HIS A 190 4.74 11.04 5.10
CA HIS A 190 4.88 12.29 5.84
C HIS A 190 6.33 12.67 6.16
N GLY A 191 7.30 11.81 5.87
CA GLY A 191 8.69 12.02 6.27
C GLY A 191 8.91 11.91 7.78
N ILE A 192 7.97 11.32 8.52
CA ILE A 192 8.02 11.17 9.97
C ILE A 192 8.25 9.71 10.32
N GLY A 193 9.44 9.42 10.84
CA GLY A 193 9.81 8.07 11.26
C GLY A 193 9.31 7.76 12.67
N THR A 194 8.47 6.73 12.82
CA THR A 194 8.04 6.20 14.11
C THR A 194 8.43 4.73 14.20
N SER A 195 8.98 4.30 15.34
CA SER A 195 9.40 2.92 15.53
C SER A 195 8.21 1.99 15.80
N VAL A 196 8.39 0.70 15.53
CA VAL A 196 7.32 -0.29 15.82
C VAL A 196 7.01 -0.35 17.30
N LYS A 197 8.02 -0.26 18.19
CA LYS A 197 7.80 -0.22 19.65
C LYS A 197 7.01 1.02 20.07
N GLU A 198 7.31 2.19 19.51
CA GLU A 198 6.52 3.41 19.77
C GLU A 198 5.06 3.23 19.34
N MET A 199 4.83 2.64 18.15
CA MET A 199 3.46 2.40 17.66
C MET A 199 2.68 1.42 18.56
N ILE A 200 3.34 0.40 19.14
CA ILE A 200 2.73 -0.52 20.12
C ILE A 200 2.27 0.27 21.36
N GLU A 201 3.12 1.12 21.91
CA GLU A 201 2.80 1.90 23.12
C GLU A 201 1.68 2.92 22.84
N ILE A 202 1.70 3.56 21.67
CA ILE A 202 0.63 4.47 21.25
C ILE A 202 -0.69 3.70 21.14
N TYR A 203 -0.69 2.53 20.48
CA TYR A 203 -1.90 1.71 20.33
C TYR A 203 -2.50 1.31 21.69
N LYS A 204 -1.67 0.80 22.60
CA LYS A 204 -2.10 0.44 23.96
C LYS A 204 -2.74 1.62 24.69
N ARG A 205 -2.09 2.78 24.61
CA ARG A 205 -2.55 4.01 25.27
C ARG A 205 -3.87 4.52 24.72
N VAL A 206 -3.99 4.66 23.39
CA VAL A 206 -5.18 5.26 22.76
C VAL A 206 -6.42 4.36 22.81
N ASN A 207 -6.21 3.03 22.86
CA ASN A 207 -7.29 2.05 22.91
C ASN A 207 -7.55 1.50 24.33
N ASN A 208 -6.82 2.01 25.34
CA ASN A 208 -6.92 1.58 26.74
C ASN A 208 -6.85 0.05 26.88
N CYS A 209 -5.87 -0.57 26.22
CA CYS A 209 -5.67 -2.02 26.22
C CYS A 209 -4.24 -2.40 26.58
N ASN A 210 -4.02 -3.68 26.89
CA ASN A 210 -2.69 -4.22 27.14
C ASN A 210 -2.57 -5.64 26.60
N PHE A 211 -1.35 -6.01 26.19
CA PHE A 211 -0.98 -7.34 25.72
C PHE A 211 0.54 -7.52 25.87
N ASN A 212 0.99 -8.78 25.89
CA ASN A 212 2.40 -9.11 25.93
C ASN A 212 3.08 -8.84 24.59
N VAL A 213 4.40 -8.53 24.63
CA VAL A 213 5.22 -8.40 23.42
C VAL A 213 6.29 -9.48 23.45
N GLU A 214 6.24 -10.40 22.50
CA GLU A 214 7.26 -11.42 22.30
C GLU A 214 8.14 -11.08 21.10
N VAL A 215 9.46 -11.10 21.32
CA VAL A 215 10.42 -10.88 20.23
C VAL A 215 10.61 -12.15 19.43
N LYS A 216 10.51 -12.03 18.11
CA LYS A 216 10.83 -13.08 17.13
C LYS A 216 12.03 -12.64 16.29
N PRO A 217 12.71 -13.56 15.59
CA PRO A 217 13.75 -13.19 14.63
C PRO A 217 13.27 -12.18 13.59
N GLY A 218 14.14 -11.27 13.16
CA GLY A 218 13.83 -10.31 12.09
C GLY A 218 13.42 -11.02 10.80
N ARG A 219 12.53 -10.41 10.03
CA ARG A 219 12.05 -10.96 8.76
C ARG A 219 13.08 -10.71 7.66
N PRO A 220 13.35 -11.67 6.77
CA PRO A 220 14.20 -11.44 5.61
C PRO A 220 13.67 -10.28 4.76
N GLY A 221 14.55 -9.36 4.39
CA GLY A 221 14.20 -8.20 3.56
C GLY A 221 13.59 -7.01 4.31
N ASP A 222 13.42 -7.07 5.63
CA ASP A 222 13.01 -5.91 6.41
C ASP A 222 14.12 -4.85 6.43
N LEU A 223 13.74 -3.62 6.09
CA LEU A 223 14.60 -2.43 6.23
C LEU A 223 14.59 -1.95 7.68
N GLU A 224 15.75 -1.55 8.20
CA GLU A 224 15.83 -0.92 9.53
C GLU A 224 15.04 0.39 9.58
N VAL A 225 15.19 1.22 8.54
CA VAL A 225 14.51 2.51 8.40
C VAL A 225 13.89 2.62 7.02
N SER A 226 12.61 2.93 6.98
CA SER A 226 11.86 3.21 5.74
C SER A 226 11.00 4.46 5.96
N VAL A 227 11.60 5.62 5.72
CA VAL A 227 11.02 6.95 5.91
C VAL A 227 11.24 7.77 4.65
N LEU A 228 10.20 8.46 4.20
CA LEU A 228 10.24 9.31 3.03
C LEU A 228 11.11 10.55 3.29
N LYS A 229 11.85 11.00 2.26
CA LYS A 229 12.62 12.25 2.32
C LYS A 229 11.88 13.42 1.67
N ASP A 230 11.25 13.18 0.52
CA ASP A 230 10.59 14.21 -0.28
C ASP A 230 9.08 13.94 -0.31
N ILE A 231 8.31 14.81 0.35
CA ILE A 231 6.86 14.67 0.49
C ILE A 231 6.17 15.17 -0.79
N SER A 232 5.27 14.36 -1.34
CA SER A 232 4.45 14.73 -2.48
C SER A 232 3.47 15.86 -2.16
N SER A 233 3.23 16.75 -3.14
CA SER A 233 2.20 17.79 -3.07
C SER A 233 0.76 17.22 -3.02
N TYR A 234 0.58 15.95 -3.32
CA TYR A 234 -0.70 15.25 -3.16
C TYR A 234 -1.02 14.94 -1.70
N MET A 235 0.01 14.86 -0.84
CA MET A 235 -0.19 14.60 0.58
C MET A 235 -0.69 15.84 1.32
N THR A 236 -1.64 15.60 2.21
CA THR A 236 -2.09 16.57 3.21
C THR A 236 -2.15 15.84 4.52
N LYS A 237 -1.31 16.25 5.49
CA LYS A 237 -1.33 15.65 6.82
C LYS A 237 -2.60 16.06 7.54
N SER A 238 -3.51 15.11 7.75
CA SER A 238 -4.81 15.33 8.36
C SER A 238 -4.99 14.57 9.68
N TYR A 239 -4.10 13.61 9.97
CA TYR A 239 -4.18 12.73 11.13
C TYR A 239 -2.94 12.82 12.00
N THR A 240 -3.15 12.84 13.30
CA THR A 240 -2.08 12.67 14.31
C THR A 240 -1.67 11.21 14.40
N ILE A 241 -0.50 10.94 14.98
CA ILE A 241 -0.03 9.56 15.19
C ILE A 241 -1.00 8.76 16.09
N ASP A 242 -1.68 9.43 17.04
CA ASP A 242 -2.68 8.82 17.92
C ASP A 242 -3.92 8.38 17.12
N GLU A 243 -4.38 9.23 16.21
CA GLU A 243 -5.52 8.90 15.33
C GLU A 243 -5.21 7.77 14.38
N LEU A 244 -3.95 7.63 13.93
CA LEU A 244 -3.52 6.48 13.11
C LEU A 244 -3.71 5.13 13.81
N MET A 245 -3.63 5.12 15.16
CA MET A 245 -3.68 3.90 15.96
C MET A 245 -5.01 3.69 16.68
N LYS A 246 -5.96 4.63 16.54
CA LYS A 246 -7.27 4.53 17.17
C LYS A 246 -8.16 3.52 16.43
N ARG A 247 -8.81 2.64 17.19
CA ARG A 247 -9.92 1.84 16.68
C ARG A 247 -11.17 2.70 16.55
N TYR A 248 -11.83 2.56 15.43
CA TYR A 248 -13.19 3.05 15.27
C TYR A 248 -14.12 1.85 15.53
N GLY A 249 -14.79 1.86 16.65
CA GLY A 249 -15.82 0.89 17.02
C GLY A 249 -17.18 1.43 16.69
#